data_b0d06dd52934bffff3c2c2926338aef5
#
_entry.id   b0d06dd52934bffff3c2c2926338aef5
#
_cell.length_a   1.000
_cell.length_b   1.000
_cell.length_c   1.000
_cell.angle_alpha   90.00
_cell.angle_beta   90.00
_cell.angle_gamma   90.00
#
_symmetry.space_group_name_H-M   'P 1'
#
loop_
_entity.id
_entity.type
_entity.pdbx_description
1 polymer ?
#
loop_
_entity_poly.entity_id
_entity_poly.type
_entity_poly.pdbx_seq_one_letter_code
_entity_poly.pdbx_strand_id
1 'polypeptide(L)'
;MNLTTSQAIIARDSHRFRVVNCGRRFGKTTLAVLEMVAKGIYGRDRKICYIAPTYQQAKDIAWQEVKKITQPIISKISESAPQTVYVKTVDDGTSMITLRGWESVETLRGQAFDLLVLDEVSSYKDFWVNWHEVLRPTLTDRKGHALFISTPKGFNHFYDLYRLESKDDDYKSFHFTSYDNPHIPKEEVDKARKELTEDRFAQEYMADFRKTEGLVYKEFSRDRHIFKGDWMNTAKGKAKLFGGVDFGFTNPCAILSVIKDSDNKYFVTDEFYKTRHTDTQIADYVSVLRWNECYPDPESASGVEELKRRGVNVREVIKN
;
A
#
# COMPACT_ATOMS: atom_id res chain seq x y z
N MET A 1 17.09 -18.58 -18.29
CA MET A 1 15.89 -17.72 -18.28
C MET A 1 16.35 -16.31 -18.59
N ASN A 2 15.72 -15.62 -19.52
CA ASN A 2 16.13 -14.27 -19.93
C ASN A 2 15.06 -13.27 -19.49
N LEU A 3 15.51 -12.06 -19.13
CA LEU A 3 14.61 -10.94 -18.88
C LEU A 3 13.96 -10.48 -20.20
N THR A 4 12.71 -10.09 -20.14
CA THR A 4 12.07 -9.33 -21.22
C THR A 4 12.71 -7.94 -21.33
N THR A 5 12.47 -7.22 -22.45
CA THR A 5 12.99 -5.86 -22.62
C THR A 5 12.56 -4.94 -21.49
N SER A 6 11.29 -4.98 -21.07
CA SER A 6 10.75 -4.17 -19.99
C SER A 6 11.37 -4.51 -18.64
N GLN A 7 11.57 -5.80 -18.36
CA GLN A 7 12.27 -6.24 -17.13
C GLN A 7 13.75 -5.83 -17.15
N ALA A 8 14.42 -5.88 -18.30
CA ALA A 8 15.82 -5.46 -18.42
C ALA A 8 16.01 -3.95 -18.19
N ILE A 9 15.03 -3.12 -18.55
CA ILE A 9 15.04 -1.69 -18.22
C ILE A 9 15.08 -1.49 -16.71
N ILE A 10 14.23 -2.21 -15.97
CA ILE A 10 14.19 -2.14 -14.50
C ILE A 10 15.50 -2.66 -13.89
N ALA A 11 15.98 -3.82 -14.38
CA ALA A 11 17.16 -4.48 -13.82
C ALA A 11 18.47 -3.68 -14.03
N ARG A 12 18.55 -2.89 -15.10
CA ARG A 12 19.72 -2.04 -15.40
C ARG A 12 19.73 -0.71 -14.67
N ASP A 13 18.61 -0.34 -14.07
CA ASP A 13 18.50 0.91 -13.34
C ASP A 13 19.27 0.83 -12.02
N SER A 14 20.03 1.88 -11.72
CA SER A 14 20.95 1.92 -10.58
C SER A 14 20.42 2.62 -9.34
N HIS A 15 19.18 3.16 -9.38
CA HIS A 15 18.60 3.82 -8.22
C HIS A 15 18.48 2.87 -7.04
N ARG A 16 18.70 3.41 -5.88
CA ARG A 16 18.72 2.65 -4.64
C ARG A 16 17.37 2.00 -4.32
N PHE A 17 16.28 2.70 -4.62
CA PHE A 17 14.91 2.29 -4.38
C PHE A 17 14.12 2.31 -5.68
N ARG A 18 13.78 1.13 -6.18
CA ARG A 18 13.04 0.99 -7.43
C ARG A 18 11.61 0.55 -7.14
N VAL A 19 10.63 1.31 -7.62
CA VAL A 19 9.20 1.06 -7.44
C VAL A 19 8.59 0.61 -8.75
N VAL A 20 8.15 -0.63 -8.82
CA VAL A 20 7.64 -1.26 -10.05
C VAL A 20 6.14 -1.46 -9.94
N ASN A 21 5.39 -0.52 -10.51
CA ASN A 21 3.96 -0.61 -10.68
C ASN A 21 3.66 -1.32 -12.00
N CYS A 22 3.13 -2.53 -11.95
CA CYS A 22 2.88 -3.28 -13.17
C CYS A 22 1.67 -4.23 -13.09
N GLY A 23 1.08 -4.46 -14.27
CA GLY A 23 -0.09 -5.30 -14.43
C GLY A 23 0.14 -6.77 -14.07
N ARG A 24 -0.94 -7.50 -13.93
CA ARG A 24 -0.91 -8.95 -13.73
C ARG A 24 -0.15 -9.62 -14.86
N ARG A 25 0.56 -10.71 -14.53
CA ARG A 25 1.33 -11.51 -15.51
C ARG A 25 2.47 -10.75 -16.19
N PHE A 26 2.85 -9.55 -15.75
CA PHE A 26 4.05 -8.86 -16.25
C PHE A 26 5.33 -9.68 -16.07
N GLY A 27 5.36 -10.60 -15.11
CA GLY A 27 6.54 -11.39 -14.77
C GLY A 27 7.31 -10.82 -13.58
N LYS A 28 6.59 -10.20 -12.64
CA LYS A 28 7.11 -9.63 -11.38
C LYS A 28 8.04 -10.58 -10.64
N THR A 29 7.56 -11.79 -10.37
CA THR A 29 8.30 -12.80 -9.61
C THR A 29 9.59 -13.22 -10.32
N THR A 30 9.54 -13.40 -11.64
CA THR A 30 10.72 -13.74 -12.44
C THR A 30 11.78 -12.65 -12.35
N LEU A 31 11.38 -11.38 -12.49
CA LEU A 31 12.27 -10.23 -12.32
C LEU A 31 12.88 -10.24 -10.91
N ALA A 32 12.04 -10.38 -9.87
CA ALA A 32 12.46 -10.39 -8.47
C ALA A 32 13.51 -11.47 -8.19
N VAL A 33 13.25 -12.72 -8.63
CA VAL A 33 14.16 -13.84 -8.40
C VAL A 33 15.48 -13.66 -9.15
N LEU A 34 15.44 -13.19 -10.40
CA LEU A 34 16.67 -12.94 -11.16
C LEU A 34 17.52 -11.83 -10.55
N GLU A 35 16.90 -10.76 -10.06
CA GLU A 35 17.58 -9.68 -9.33
C GLU A 35 18.25 -10.19 -8.04
N MET A 36 17.52 -10.99 -7.26
CA MET A 36 18.06 -11.57 -6.04
C MET A 36 19.26 -12.47 -6.32
N VAL A 37 19.15 -13.33 -7.32
CA VAL A 37 20.22 -14.26 -7.71
C VAL A 37 21.43 -13.50 -8.24
N ALA A 38 21.21 -12.53 -9.13
CA ALA A 38 22.28 -11.68 -9.66
C ALA A 38 23.00 -10.93 -8.53
N LYS A 39 22.26 -10.31 -7.60
CA LYS A 39 22.86 -9.64 -6.44
C LYS A 39 23.65 -10.60 -5.55
N GLY A 40 23.18 -11.85 -5.40
CA GLY A 40 23.83 -12.89 -4.62
C GLY A 40 25.12 -13.40 -5.25
N ILE A 41 25.17 -13.53 -6.58
CA ILE A 41 26.35 -14.08 -7.29
C ILE A 41 27.49 -13.07 -7.35
N TYR A 42 27.17 -11.80 -7.58
CA TYR A 42 28.19 -10.75 -7.76
C TYR A 42 28.52 -10.05 -6.42
N GLY A 43 29.25 -10.75 -5.54
CA GLY A 43 29.81 -10.22 -4.30
C GLY A 43 29.63 -11.15 -3.10
N ARG A 44 30.68 -11.22 -2.27
CA ARG A 44 30.73 -12.07 -1.07
C ARG A 44 29.80 -11.57 0.01
N ASP A 45 29.29 -12.50 0.83
CA ASP A 45 28.51 -12.25 2.06
C ASP A 45 27.30 -11.33 1.82
N ARG A 46 26.69 -11.41 0.62
CA ARG A 46 25.47 -10.66 0.35
C ARG A 46 24.29 -11.30 1.09
N LYS A 47 23.48 -10.46 1.70
CA LYS A 47 22.25 -10.85 2.39
C LYS A 47 21.06 -10.27 1.66
N ILE A 48 20.25 -11.15 1.08
CA ILE A 48 19.10 -10.81 0.27
C ILE A 48 17.84 -11.35 0.94
N CYS A 49 16.80 -10.55 1.03
CA CYS A 49 15.53 -10.95 1.58
C CYS A 49 14.38 -10.66 0.62
N TYR A 50 13.57 -11.69 0.36
CA TYR A 50 12.29 -11.55 -0.34
C TYR A 50 11.16 -11.53 0.68
N ILE A 51 10.27 -10.56 0.57
CA ILE A 51 9.15 -10.34 1.47
C ILE A 51 7.87 -10.32 0.65
N ALA A 52 6.89 -11.15 1.04
CA ALA A 52 5.53 -11.15 0.49
C ALA A 52 4.51 -10.81 1.60
N PRO A 53 3.23 -10.60 1.32
CA PRO A 53 2.23 -10.29 2.34
C PRO A 53 2.17 -11.30 3.48
N THR A 54 2.34 -12.59 3.16
CA THR A 54 2.50 -13.65 4.16
C THR A 54 3.68 -14.55 3.81
N TYR A 55 4.25 -15.20 4.81
CA TYR A 55 5.33 -16.16 4.61
C TYR A 55 4.91 -17.33 3.69
N GLN A 56 3.67 -17.80 3.84
CA GLN A 56 3.14 -18.85 2.96
C GLN A 56 3.12 -18.39 1.50
N GLN A 57 2.68 -17.15 1.24
CA GLN A 57 2.73 -16.58 -0.11
C GLN A 57 4.17 -16.45 -0.62
N ALA A 58 5.12 -16.01 0.21
CA ALA A 58 6.52 -15.95 -0.19
C ALA A 58 7.05 -17.33 -0.65
N LYS A 59 6.70 -18.36 0.10
CA LYS A 59 7.05 -19.75 -0.22
C LYS A 59 6.39 -20.22 -1.52
N ASP A 60 5.09 -20.04 -1.65
CA ASP A 60 4.33 -20.55 -2.80
C ASP A 60 4.71 -19.85 -4.11
N ILE A 61 5.02 -18.55 -4.03
CA ILE A 61 5.29 -17.72 -5.20
C ILE A 61 6.76 -17.82 -5.64
N ALA A 62 7.72 -17.67 -4.70
CA ALA A 62 9.12 -17.47 -5.05
C ALA A 62 10.02 -18.68 -4.80
N TRP A 63 9.72 -19.54 -3.81
CA TRP A 63 10.68 -20.56 -3.37
C TRP A 63 11.09 -21.56 -4.44
N GLN A 64 10.13 -22.08 -5.20
CA GLN A 64 10.44 -23.05 -6.25
C GLN A 64 11.28 -22.45 -7.37
N GLU A 65 11.01 -21.19 -7.73
CA GLU A 65 11.75 -20.48 -8.76
C GLU A 65 13.17 -20.14 -8.29
N VAL A 66 13.32 -19.71 -7.03
CA VAL A 66 14.64 -19.50 -6.40
C VAL A 66 15.46 -20.79 -6.46
N LYS A 67 14.90 -21.94 -6.01
CA LYS A 67 15.61 -23.24 -6.06
C LYS A 67 16.00 -23.61 -7.48
N LYS A 68 15.11 -23.49 -8.42
CA LYS A 68 15.34 -23.85 -9.81
C LYS A 68 16.49 -23.05 -10.43
N ILE A 69 16.50 -21.72 -10.21
CA ILE A 69 17.53 -20.85 -10.79
C ILE A 69 18.85 -21.02 -10.06
N THR A 70 18.85 -21.23 -8.74
CA THR A 70 20.08 -21.36 -7.95
C THR A 70 20.67 -22.75 -7.96
N GLN A 71 19.96 -23.78 -8.45
CA GLN A 71 20.39 -25.18 -8.42
C GLN A 71 21.87 -25.40 -8.79
N PRO A 72 22.43 -24.79 -9.85
CA PRO A 72 23.83 -25.03 -10.24
C PRO A 72 24.86 -24.43 -9.27
N ILE A 73 24.44 -23.51 -8.42
CA ILE A 73 25.32 -22.70 -7.56
C ILE A 73 24.99 -22.82 -6.07
N ILE A 74 24.07 -23.70 -5.69
CA ILE A 74 23.73 -23.92 -4.28
C ILE A 74 24.95 -24.47 -3.54
N SER A 75 25.31 -23.84 -2.42
CA SER A 75 26.28 -24.39 -1.44
C SER A 75 25.57 -25.01 -0.26
N LYS A 76 24.42 -24.45 0.17
CA LYS A 76 23.60 -24.96 1.28
C LYS A 76 22.15 -24.51 1.10
N ILE A 77 21.21 -25.34 1.55
CA ILE A 77 19.79 -25.02 1.55
C ILE A 77 19.15 -25.38 2.89
N SER A 78 18.22 -24.54 3.35
CA SER A 78 17.34 -24.81 4.49
C SER A 78 15.90 -24.79 4.02
N GLU A 79 15.22 -25.92 4.11
CA GLU A 79 13.79 -26.06 3.79
C GLU A 79 12.88 -25.73 4.98
N SER A 80 13.45 -25.61 6.18
CA SER A 80 12.71 -25.14 7.36
C SER A 80 12.50 -23.63 7.32
N ALA A 81 11.42 -23.17 7.96
CA ALA A 81 11.14 -21.74 8.06
C ALA A 81 12.18 -21.00 8.92
N PRO A 82 12.69 -19.90 8.44
CA PRO A 82 12.49 -19.30 7.12
C PRO A 82 13.35 -20.02 6.06
N GLN A 83 12.74 -20.36 4.92
CA GLN A 83 13.49 -20.96 3.82
C GLN A 83 14.65 -20.05 3.41
N THR A 84 15.81 -20.68 3.26
CA THR A 84 17.05 -19.97 2.97
C THR A 84 17.91 -20.80 2.04
N VAL A 85 18.46 -20.17 1.01
CA VAL A 85 19.47 -20.77 0.14
C VAL A 85 20.76 -19.97 0.23
N TYR A 86 21.88 -20.67 0.32
CA TYR A 86 23.21 -20.11 0.21
C TYR A 86 23.76 -20.44 -1.17
N VAL A 87 24.18 -19.42 -1.90
CA VAL A 87 24.68 -19.54 -3.27
C VAL A 87 26.19 -19.23 -3.31
N LYS A 88 26.91 -19.96 -4.14
CA LYS A 88 28.33 -19.66 -4.44
C LYS A 88 28.42 -18.37 -5.24
N THR A 89 29.43 -17.57 -4.95
CA THR A 89 29.68 -16.29 -5.64
C THR A 89 30.83 -16.45 -6.64
N VAL A 90 30.93 -15.51 -7.59
CA VAL A 90 32.00 -15.51 -8.61
C VAL A 90 33.43 -15.34 -8.04
N ASP A 91 33.53 -14.88 -6.80
CA ASP A 91 34.75 -14.62 -6.06
C ASP A 91 35.01 -15.65 -4.95
N ASP A 92 34.52 -16.90 -5.12
CA ASP A 92 34.67 -18.03 -4.21
C ASP A 92 34.11 -17.81 -2.78
N GLY A 93 33.14 -16.92 -2.65
CA GLY A 93 32.40 -16.70 -1.42
C GLY A 93 31.05 -17.38 -1.41
N THR A 94 30.22 -17.00 -0.45
CA THR A 94 28.82 -17.39 -0.37
C THR A 94 27.94 -16.18 -0.04
N SER A 95 26.73 -16.19 -0.58
CA SER A 95 25.69 -15.21 -0.27
C SER A 95 24.41 -15.90 0.13
N MET A 96 23.54 -15.22 0.86
CA MET A 96 22.30 -15.76 1.42
C MET A 96 21.08 -15.11 0.80
N ILE A 97 20.14 -15.92 0.36
CA ILE A 97 18.80 -15.48 -0.07
C ILE A 97 17.78 -16.13 0.87
N THR A 98 16.97 -15.34 1.53
CA THR A 98 15.96 -15.79 2.50
C THR A 98 14.57 -15.25 2.18
N LEU A 99 13.53 -16.01 2.55
CA LEU A 99 12.13 -15.63 2.36
C LEU A 99 11.51 -15.25 3.71
N ARG A 100 10.66 -14.22 3.69
CA ARG A 100 9.92 -13.70 4.86
C ARG A 100 8.50 -13.33 4.48
N GLY A 101 7.64 -13.26 5.50
CA GLY A 101 6.31 -12.66 5.39
C GLY A 101 6.27 -11.28 6.05
N TRP A 102 5.47 -10.40 5.50
CA TRP A 102 5.22 -9.08 6.07
C TRP A 102 4.64 -9.14 7.49
N GLU A 103 3.85 -10.17 7.79
CA GLU A 103 3.27 -10.40 9.12
C GLU A 103 4.32 -10.58 10.23
N SER A 104 5.55 -10.90 9.84
CA SER A 104 6.68 -11.08 10.77
C SER A 104 7.82 -10.07 10.52
N VAL A 105 7.54 -8.96 9.85
CA VAL A 105 8.55 -7.97 9.43
C VAL A 105 9.37 -7.42 10.61
N GLU A 106 8.77 -7.30 11.79
CA GLU A 106 9.44 -6.84 13.00
C GLU A 106 10.64 -7.73 13.39
N THR A 107 10.62 -9.00 13.04
CA THR A 107 11.75 -9.93 13.30
C THR A 107 13.00 -9.61 12.48
N LEU A 108 12.91 -8.71 11.50
CA LEU A 108 14.02 -8.25 10.69
C LEU A 108 14.79 -7.09 11.34
N ARG A 109 14.24 -6.48 12.39
CA ARG A 109 14.89 -5.38 13.12
C ARG A 109 16.30 -5.80 13.57
N GLY A 110 17.28 -4.92 13.33
CA GLY A 110 18.69 -5.17 13.67
C GLY A 110 19.44 -6.09 12.71
N GLN A 111 18.81 -6.61 11.66
CA GLN A 111 19.51 -7.30 10.58
C GLN A 111 20.09 -6.30 9.57
N ALA A 112 20.99 -6.75 8.70
CA ALA A 112 21.57 -5.94 7.64
C ALA A 112 21.43 -6.65 6.29
N PHE A 113 20.89 -5.98 5.29
CA PHE A 113 20.64 -6.54 3.95
C PHE A 113 21.28 -5.71 2.85
N ASP A 114 21.69 -6.39 1.78
CA ASP A 114 22.18 -5.78 0.53
C ASP A 114 21.04 -5.53 -0.46
N LEU A 115 19.97 -6.33 -0.38
CA LEU A 115 18.77 -6.18 -1.19
C LEU A 115 17.55 -6.68 -0.44
N LEU A 116 16.53 -5.84 -0.39
CA LEU A 116 15.17 -6.23 -0.04
C LEU A 116 14.32 -6.25 -1.31
N VAL A 117 13.61 -7.34 -1.55
CA VAL A 117 12.55 -7.42 -2.56
C VAL A 117 11.23 -7.51 -1.83
N LEU A 118 10.38 -6.51 -2.01
CA LEU A 118 9.06 -6.44 -1.41
C LEU A 118 8.02 -6.66 -2.51
N ASP A 119 7.32 -7.78 -2.46
CA ASP A 119 6.33 -8.17 -3.48
C ASP A 119 4.90 -7.96 -2.97
N GLU A 120 4.01 -7.57 -3.85
CA GLU A 120 2.62 -7.20 -3.58
C GLU A 120 2.49 -6.11 -2.49
N VAL A 121 3.35 -5.09 -2.56
CA VAL A 121 3.45 -3.99 -1.58
C VAL A 121 2.11 -3.30 -1.31
N SER A 122 1.26 -3.16 -2.32
CA SER A 122 -0.07 -2.54 -2.17
C SER A 122 -0.98 -3.23 -1.14
N SER A 123 -0.60 -4.45 -0.71
CA SER A 123 -1.35 -5.25 0.28
C SER A 123 -0.84 -5.12 1.71
N TYR A 124 0.27 -4.41 1.93
CA TYR A 124 0.91 -4.34 3.23
C TYR A 124 0.14 -3.40 4.17
N LYS A 125 -0.07 -3.83 5.40
CA LYS A 125 -0.62 -2.97 6.46
C LYS A 125 0.50 -2.20 7.15
N ASP A 126 0.19 -1.00 7.62
CA ASP A 126 1.12 -0.15 8.37
C ASP A 126 2.50 0.02 7.67
N PHE A 127 2.45 0.13 6.32
CA PHE A 127 3.65 0.11 5.47
C PHE A 127 4.68 1.15 5.89
N TRP A 128 4.30 2.42 6.07
CA TRP A 128 5.26 3.49 6.35
C TRP A 128 5.96 3.33 7.70
N VAL A 129 5.23 2.87 8.72
CA VAL A 129 5.82 2.59 10.04
C VAL A 129 6.87 1.50 9.91
N ASN A 130 6.51 0.35 9.33
CA ASN A 130 7.44 -0.76 9.16
C ASN A 130 8.59 -0.45 8.20
N TRP A 131 8.33 0.34 7.16
CA TRP A 131 9.40 0.78 6.26
C TRP A 131 10.41 1.67 6.98
N HIS A 132 9.97 2.73 7.66
CA HIS A 132 10.87 3.70 8.28
C HIS A 132 11.57 3.18 9.52
N GLU A 133 10.85 2.41 10.35
CA GLU A 133 11.36 2.00 11.66
C GLU A 133 12.08 0.65 11.65
N VAL A 134 11.75 -0.24 10.70
CA VAL A 134 12.30 -1.60 10.66
C VAL A 134 13.15 -1.81 9.41
N LEU A 135 12.57 -1.73 8.20
CA LEU A 135 13.24 -2.20 6.98
C LEU A 135 14.29 -1.22 6.45
N ARG A 136 13.97 0.08 6.37
CA ARG A 136 14.91 1.09 5.87
C ARG A 136 16.22 1.12 6.66
N PRO A 137 16.23 1.02 8.02
CA PRO A 137 17.44 0.88 8.81
C PRO A 137 18.29 -0.34 8.46
N THR A 138 17.68 -1.49 8.11
CA THR A 138 18.44 -2.71 7.75
C THR A 138 19.27 -2.58 6.48
N LEU A 139 19.02 -1.53 5.68
CA LEU A 139 19.77 -1.23 4.45
C LEU A 139 20.91 -0.24 4.68
N THR A 140 21.07 0.31 5.89
CA THR A 140 21.99 1.43 6.15
C THR A 140 23.45 0.97 6.10
N ASP A 141 23.79 -0.06 6.86
CA ASP A 141 25.18 -0.51 7.04
C ASP A 141 25.83 -0.99 5.72
N ARG A 142 25.02 -1.63 4.87
CA ARG A 142 25.46 -2.22 3.61
C ARG A 142 25.19 -1.32 2.40
N LYS A 143 24.65 -0.12 2.61
CA LYS A 143 24.11 0.75 1.54
C LYS A 143 23.19 -0.06 0.60
N GLY A 144 22.37 -0.90 1.20
CA GLY A 144 21.51 -1.85 0.50
C GLY A 144 20.42 -1.16 -0.33
N HIS A 145 19.85 -1.92 -1.25
CA HIS A 145 18.83 -1.49 -2.19
C HIS A 145 17.47 -2.09 -1.82
N ALA A 146 16.40 -1.49 -2.30
CA ALA A 146 15.08 -2.10 -2.25
C ALA A 146 14.39 -2.09 -3.62
N LEU A 147 13.70 -3.19 -3.93
CA LEU A 147 12.84 -3.34 -5.10
C LEU A 147 11.41 -3.57 -4.61
N PHE A 148 10.56 -2.59 -4.84
CA PHE A 148 9.14 -2.64 -4.48
C PHE A 148 8.33 -3.02 -5.72
N ILE A 149 7.58 -4.09 -5.66
CA ILE A 149 6.81 -4.58 -6.79
C ILE A 149 5.36 -4.75 -6.39
N SER A 150 4.43 -4.27 -7.19
CA SER A 150 3.01 -4.51 -6.96
C SER A 150 2.16 -4.23 -8.20
N THR A 151 0.98 -4.82 -8.23
CA THR A 151 -0.18 -4.30 -8.93
C THR A 151 -0.84 -3.24 -8.03
N PRO A 152 -1.32 -2.10 -8.55
CA PRO A 152 -1.89 -1.05 -7.72
C PRO A 152 -3.21 -1.49 -7.07
N LYS A 153 -3.51 -0.96 -5.89
CA LYS A 153 -4.80 -1.13 -5.20
C LYS A 153 -5.31 0.24 -4.73
N GLY A 154 -5.95 0.97 -5.64
CA GLY A 154 -6.39 2.33 -5.35
C GLY A 154 -5.23 3.30 -5.08
N PHE A 155 -5.53 4.39 -4.39
CA PHE A 155 -4.57 5.44 -4.02
C PHE A 155 -4.08 5.24 -2.56
N ASN A 156 -3.45 4.10 -2.29
CA ASN A 156 -2.91 3.76 -0.97
C ASN A 156 -1.42 4.10 -0.87
N HIS A 157 -0.76 3.62 0.19
CA HIS A 157 0.68 3.82 0.43
C HIS A 157 1.58 3.43 -0.75
N PHE A 158 1.17 2.48 -1.62
CA PHE A 158 1.94 2.12 -2.81
C PHE A 158 1.90 3.23 -3.87
N TYR A 159 0.78 3.95 -3.98
CA TYR A 159 0.71 5.16 -4.80
C TYR A 159 1.62 6.26 -4.28
N ASP A 160 1.63 6.48 -2.96
CA ASP A 160 2.51 7.48 -2.35
C ASP A 160 3.98 7.11 -2.57
N LEU A 161 4.34 5.84 -2.42
CA LEU A 161 5.68 5.31 -2.70
C LEU A 161 6.07 5.51 -4.17
N TYR A 162 5.17 5.21 -5.10
CA TYR A 162 5.38 5.42 -6.54
C TYR A 162 5.68 6.88 -6.88
N ARG A 163 5.11 7.82 -6.15
CA ARG A 163 5.32 9.25 -6.36
C ARG A 163 6.60 9.81 -5.73
N LEU A 164 7.36 9.03 -4.97
CA LEU A 164 8.58 9.52 -4.33
C LEU A 164 9.66 9.93 -5.34
N GLU A 165 9.69 9.34 -6.53
CA GLU A 165 10.62 9.74 -7.61
C GLU A 165 10.62 11.26 -7.86
N SER A 166 9.50 11.93 -7.68
CA SER A 166 9.40 13.39 -7.87
C SER A 166 9.94 14.22 -6.70
N LYS A 167 10.40 13.59 -5.62
CA LYS A 167 10.78 14.26 -4.36
C LYS A 167 12.10 13.79 -3.79
N ASP A 168 12.60 12.64 -4.20
CA ASP A 168 13.76 11.97 -3.63
C ASP A 168 14.52 11.23 -4.75
N ASP A 169 15.73 11.65 -5.04
CA ASP A 169 16.59 11.11 -6.11
C ASP A 169 17.06 9.67 -5.85
N ASP A 170 16.91 9.14 -4.63
CA ASP A 170 17.16 7.72 -4.35
C ASP A 170 16.09 6.80 -5.00
N TYR A 171 14.94 7.35 -5.39
CA TYR A 171 13.80 6.59 -5.90
C TYR A 171 13.64 6.68 -7.42
N LYS A 172 13.32 5.55 -8.03
CA LYS A 172 12.91 5.44 -9.44
C LYS A 172 11.65 4.61 -9.57
N SER A 173 10.67 5.14 -10.29
CA SER A 173 9.38 4.49 -10.50
C SER A 173 9.23 4.01 -11.93
N PHE A 174 8.65 2.83 -12.09
CA PHE A 174 8.40 2.19 -13.37
C PHE A 174 6.92 1.82 -13.49
N HIS A 175 6.38 2.00 -14.67
CA HIS A 175 5.02 1.61 -15.00
C HIS A 175 5.02 0.71 -16.23
N PHE A 176 4.43 -0.49 -16.09
CA PHE A 176 4.27 -1.44 -17.18
C PHE A 176 2.91 -2.13 -17.08
N THR A 177 2.35 -2.42 -18.23
CA THR A 177 1.06 -3.11 -18.37
C THR A 177 1.26 -4.61 -18.55
N SER A 178 0.17 -5.37 -18.57
CA SER A 178 0.20 -6.78 -18.95
C SER A 178 0.60 -7.01 -20.43
N TYR A 179 0.35 -6.02 -21.29
CA TYR A 179 0.76 -6.08 -22.70
C TYR A 179 2.27 -5.97 -22.92
N ASP A 180 3.01 -5.48 -21.91
CA ASP A 180 4.48 -5.36 -21.99
C ASP A 180 5.21 -6.69 -21.76
N ASN A 181 4.48 -7.77 -21.46
CA ASN A 181 5.03 -9.12 -21.42
C ASN A 181 4.82 -9.84 -22.74
N PRO A 182 5.88 -10.07 -23.55
CA PRO A 182 5.78 -10.72 -24.86
C PRO A 182 5.40 -12.21 -24.78
N HIS A 183 5.44 -12.82 -23.59
CA HIS A 183 5.10 -14.22 -23.38
C HIS A 183 3.60 -14.45 -23.11
N ILE A 184 2.81 -13.38 -23.03
CA ILE A 184 1.36 -13.48 -22.88
C ILE A 184 0.70 -13.18 -24.23
N PRO A 185 -0.18 -14.08 -24.72
CA PRO A 185 -1.00 -13.78 -25.89
C PRO A 185 -1.87 -12.54 -25.60
N LYS A 186 -1.82 -11.56 -26.49
CA LYS A 186 -2.61 -10.31 -26.35
C LYS A 186 -4.10 -10.60 -26.28
N GLU A 187 -4.54 -11.62 -27.00
CA GLU A 187 -5.93 -12.08 -27.04
C GLU A 187 -6.45 -12.50 -25.66
N GLU A 188 -5.59 -13.04 -24.80
CA GLU A 188 -5.97 -13.40 -23.43
C GLU A 188 -6.18 -12.15 -22.57
N VAL A 189 -5.37 -11.12 -22.75
CA VAL A 189 -5.55 -9.83 -22.08
C VAL A 189 -6.82 -9.14 -22.59
N ASP A 190 -7.09 -9.22 -23.90
CA ASP A 190 -8.28 -8.65 -24.52
C ASP A 190 -9.58 -9.37 -24.09
N LYS A 191 -9.52 -10.69 -23.84
CA LYS A 191 -10.65 -11.43 -23.24
C LYS A 191 -10.94 -10.93 -21.83
N ALA A 192 -9.91 -10.81 -20.98
CA ALA A 192 -10.06 -10.27 -19.63
C ALA A 192 -10.66 -8.84 -19.63
N ARG A 193 -10.34 -8.03 -20.66
CA ARG A 193 -10.95 -6.70 -20.84
C ARG A 193 -12.46 -6.75 -21.05
N LYS A 194 -12.97 -7.80 -21.71
CA LYS A 194 -14.41 -7.98 -21.95
C LYS A 194 -15.15 -8.52 -20.71
N GLU A 195 -14.45 -9.21 -19.83
CA GLU A 195 -15.00 -9.88 -18.66
C GLU A 195 -15.01 -8.99 -17.40
N LEU A 196 -14.10 -8.01 -17.34
CA LEU A 196 -13.92 -7.13 -16.20
C LEU A 196 -14.59 -5.76 -16.41
N THR A 197 -14.92 -5.09 -15.33
CA THR A 197 -15.27 -3.66 -15.40
C THR A 197 -14.06 -2.86 -15.88
N GLU A 198 -14.31 -1.71 -16.51
CA GLU A 198 -13.23 -0.84 -17.03
C GLU A 198 -12.21 -0.47 -15.95
N ASP A 199 -12.68 -0.11 -14.74
CA ASP A 199 -11.81 0.25 -13.62
C ASP A 199 -10.98 -0.94 -13.13
N ARG A 200 -11.56 -2.14 -13.05
CA ARG A 200 -10.82 -3.34 -12.69
C ARG A 200 -9.80 -3.74 -13.73
N PHE A 201 -10.17 -3.69 -15.00
CA PHE A 201 -9.21 -3.96 -16.07
C PHE A 201 -8.06 -2.95 -16.06
N ALA A 202 -8.37 -1.67 -15.94
CA ALA A 202 -7.37 -0.62 -15.87
C ALA A 202 -6.42 -0.82 -14.66
N GLN A 203 -6.95 -1.16 -13.48
CA GLN A 203 -6.12 -1.42 -12.30
C GLN A 203 -5.27 -2.69 -12.44
N GLU A 204 -5.88 -3.82 -12.82
CA GLU A 204 -5.23 -5.12 -12.74
C GLU A 204 -4.31 -5.41 -13.94
N TYR A 205 -4.65 -4.94 -15.14
CA TYR A 205 -3.92 -5.23 -16.37
C TYR A 205 -3.13 -4.04 -16.90
N MET A 206 -3.68 -2.82 -16.77
CA MET A 206 -2.99 -1.61 -17.21
C MET A 206 -2.14 -0.97 -16.12
N ALA A 207 -2.21 -1.49 -14.89
CA ALA A 207 -1.53 -0.96 -13.72
C ALA A 207 -1.87 0.50 -13.40
N ASP A 208 -3.07 0.94 -13.76
CA ASP A 208 -3.53 2.28 -13.45
C ASP A 208 -3.94 2.38 -11.98
N PHE A 209 -3.54 3.47 -11.33
CA PHE A 209 -4.08 3.79 -10.01
C PHE A 209 -5.51 4.29 -10.17
N ARG A 210 -6.46 3.44 -9.84
CA ARG A 210 -7.89 3.74 -9.91
C ARG A 210 -8.49 3.87 -8.52
N LYS A 211 -9.54 4.64 -8.40
CA LYS A 211 -10.33 4.67 -7.15
C LYS A 211 -10.91 3.28 -6.90
N THR A 212 -10.80 2.80 -5.66
CA THR A 212 -11.35 1.49 -5.27
C THR A 212 -12.88 1.47 -5.51
N GLU A 213 -13.41 0.36 -6.04
CA GLU A 213 -14.86 0.12 -6.07
C GLU A 213 -15.40 0.23 -4.63
N GLY A 214 -16.52 0.92 -4.48
CA GLY A 214 -17.13 1.14 -3.15
C GLY A 214 -17.01 2.57 -2.63
N LEU A 215 -16.42 3.50 -3.39
CA LEU A 215 -16.50 4.91 -3.03
C LEU A 215 -17.96 5.38 -3.12
N VAL A 216 -18.47 5.93 -2.04
CA VAL A 216 -19.80 6.56 -1.99
C VAL A 216 -19.89 7.72 -2.99
N TYR A 217 -18.80 8.48 -3.12
CA TYR A 217 -18.68 9.60 -4.06
C TYR A 217 -17.64 9.29 -5.12
N LYS A 218 -18.04 8.61 -6.20
CA LYS A 218 -17.13 8.22 -7.31
C LYS A 218 -16.57 9.45 -8.05
N GLU A 219 -17.33 10.51 -8.09
CA GLU A 219 -17.00 11.78 -8.75
C GLU A 219 -16.03 12.65 -7.95
N PHE A 220 -15.68 12.26 -6.70
CA PHE A 220 -14.76 13.03 -5.89
C PHE A 220 -13.40 13.18 -6.57
N SER A 221 -12.96 14.41 -6.74
CA SER A 221 -11.67 14.79 -7.32
C SER A 221 -11.01 15.81 -6.41
N ARG A 222 -9.76 15.57 -6.02
CA ARG A 222 -9.01 16.50 -5.16
C ARG A 222 -8.92 17.90 -5.76
N ASP A 223 -8.73 18.01 -7.07
CA ASP A 223 -8.58 19.29 -7.75
C ASP A 223 -9.87 20.12 -7.79
N ARG A 224 -11.02 19.44 -7.78
CA ARG A 224 -12.35 20.08 -7.83
C ARG A 224 -12.98 20.29 -6.47
N HIS A 225 -12.74 19.34 -5.53
CA HIS A 225 -13.53 19.26 -4.30
C HIS A 225 -12.73 19.61 -3.05
N ILE A 226 -11.37 19.68 -3.14
CA ILE A 226 -10.57 20.21 -2.04
C ILE A 226 -10.45 21.72 -2.20
N PHE A 227 -11.13 22.42 -1.31
CA PHE A 227 -11.07 23.88 -1.24
C PHE A 227 -9.77 24.33 -0.56
N LYS A 228 -9.01 25.22 -1.22
CA LYS A 228 -7.72 25.73 -0.72
C LYS A 228 -7.81 27.09 -0.04
N GLY A 229 -9.02 27.61 0.14
CA GLY A 229 -9.28 28.91 0.75
C GLY A 229 -9.82 28.81 2.17
N ASP A 230 -10.08 29.98 2.77
CA ASP A 230 -10.80 30.07 4.04
C ASP A 230 -12.33 29.97 3.75
N TRP A 231 -12.94 28.89 4.24
CA TRP A 231 -14.36 28.64 4.07
C TRP A 231 -15.22 29.73 4.74
N MET A 232 -14.75 30.35 5.84
CA MET A 232 -15.45 31.41 6.56
C MET A 232 -15.68 32.64 5.67
N ASN A 233 -14.73 32.91 4.79
CA ASN A 233 -14.82 34.00 3.82
C ASN A 233 -15.60 33.63 2.55
N THR A 234 -15.86 32.34 2.35
CA THR A 234 -16.50 31.82 1.12
C THR A 234 -17.96 31.44 1.34
N ALA A 235 -18.30 30.95 2.54
CA ALA A 235 -19.66 30.59 2.91
C ALA A 235 -20.56 31.82 2.97
N LYS A 236 -21.72 31.74 2.33
CA LYS A 236 -22.65 32.86 2.26
C LYS A 236 -23.73 32.81 3.32
N GLY A 237 -24.05 33.94 3.91
CA GLY A 237 -25.16 34.13 4.85
C GLY A 237 -24.97 33.39 6.18
N LYS A 238 -26.07 32.97 6.83
CA LYS A 238 -26.03 32.20 8.08
C LYS A 238 -25.70 30.75 7.76
N ALA A 239 -24.49 30.33 8.13
CA ALA A 239 -24.08 28.96 8.00
C ALA A 239 -24.61 28.13 9.17
N LYS A 240 -25.05 26.89 8.89
CA LYS A 240 -25.39 25.89 9.91
C LYS A 240 -24.25 24.88 9.99
N LEU A 241 -23.80 24.61 11.22
CA LEU A 241 -22.77 23.64 11.53
C LEU A 241 -23.44 22.35 12.02
N PHE A 242 -23.15 21.24 11.39
CA PHE A 242 -23.61 19.91 11.82
C PHE A 242 -22.52 18.87 11.55
N GLY A 243 -22.69 17.69 12.11
CA GLY A 243 -21.74 16.63 11.89
C GLY A 243 -22.34 15.25 11.87
N GLY A 244 -21.57 14.34 11.32
CA GLY A 244 -21.83 12.91 11.31
C GLY A 244 -20.84 12.17 12.17
N VAL A 245 -21.29 11.11 12.82
CA VAL A 245 -20.45 10.21 13.65
C VAL A 245 -20.72 8.79 13.24
N ASP A 246 -19.69 8.11 12.76
CA ASP A 246 -19.66 6.65 12.57
C ASP A 246 -18.75 6.07 13.65
N PHE A 247 -19.34 5.30 14.56
CA PHE A 247 -18.61 4.74 15.70
C PHE A 247 -17.79 3.52 15.29
N GLY A 248 -16.59 3.42 15.82
CA GLY A 248 -15.72 2.28 15.61
C GLY A 248 -14.62 2.21 16.65
N PHE A 249 -14.26 1.00 17.10
CA PHE A 249 -13.16 0.76 18.02
C PHE A 249 -12.00 0.04 17.33
N THR A 250 -12.26 -1.15 16.79
CA THR A 250 -11.31 -1.91 15.99
C THR A 250 -11.22 -1.33 14.57
N ASN A 251 -12.36 -1.02 13.96
CA ASN A 251 -12.45 -0.18 12.77
C ASN A 251 -12.31 1.29 13.19
N PRO A 252 -11.81 2.17 12.33
CA PRO A 252 -11.73 3.58 12.64
C PRO A 252 -13.10 4.19 12.93
N CYS A 253 -13.19 4.99 13.98
CA CYS A 253 -14.29 5.95 14.12
C CYS A 253 -14.07 7.08 13.13
N ALA A 254 -15.14 7.48 12.43
CA ALA A 254 -15.15 8.62 11.52
C ALA A 254 -16.09 9.71 12.02
N ILE A 255 -15.57 10.93 12.16
CA ILE A 255 -16.34 12.11 12.58
C ILE A 255 -16.07 13.22 11.59
N LEU A 256 -17.12 13.82 11.05
CA LEU A 256 -17.02 14.93 10.11
C LEU A 256 -17.80 16.15 10.62
N SER A 257 -17.14 17.31 10.63
CA SER A 257 -17.82 18.60 10.80
C SER A 257 -18.16 19.18 9.43
N VAL A 258 -19.40 19.53 9.23
CA VAL A 258 -19.93 20.01 7.95
C VAL A 258 -20.66 21.33 8.15
N ILE A 259 -20.38 22.31 7.29
CA ILE A 259 -21.11 23.54 7.23
C ILE A 259 -21.95 23.55 5.96
N LYS A 260 -23.19 24.01 6.11
CA LYS A 260 -24.09 24.31 5.02
C LYS A 260 -24.36 25.80 4.98
N ASP A 261 -24.07 26.48 3.88
CA ASP A 261 -24.36 27.90 3.68
C ASP A 261 -25.78 28.15 3.16
N SER A 262 -26.15 29.42 3.00
CA SER A 262 -27.46 29.81 2.50
C SER A 262 -27.71 29.46 1.02
N ASP A 263 -26.65 29.21 0.24
CA ASP A 263 -26.71 28.77 -1.15
C ASP A 263 -26.78 27.23 -1.27
N ASN A 264 -27.00 26.50 -0.14
CA ASN A 264 -26.98 25.04 -0.07
C ASN A 264 -25.64 24.41 -0.46
N LYS A 265 -24.53 25.12 -0.34
CA LYS A 265 -23.19 24.53 -0.48
C LYS A 265 -22.74 23.93 0.82
N TYR A 266 -22.07 22.79 0.71
CA TYR A 266 -21.57 22.02 1.84
C TYR A 266 -20.06 22.09 1.87
N PHE A 267 -19.49 22.38 3.04
CA PHE A 267 -18.05 22.39 3.29
C PHE A 267 -17.75 21.43 4.42
N VAL A 268 -16.95 20.41 4.18
CA VAL A 268 -16.37 19.59 5.25
C VAL A 268 -15.20 20.38 5.82
N THR A 269 -15.30 20.77 7.07
CA THR A 269 -14.38 21.70 7.71
C THR A 269 -13.40 21.03 8.66
N ASP A 270 -13.77 19.85 9.16
CA ASP A 270 -12.93 19.06 10.06
C ASP A 270 -13.23 17.58 9.92
N GLU A 271 -12.19 16.76 10.10
CA GLU A 271 -12.24 15.29 10.02
C GLU A 271 -11.45 14.67 11.17
N PHE A 272 -12.10 13.73 11.88
CA PHE A 272 -11.45 12.85 12.83
C PHE A 272 -11.61 11.40 12.34
N TYR A 273 -10.50 10.69 12.10
CA TYR A 273 -10.51 9.32 11.61
C TYR A 273 -9.45 8.49 12.33
N LYS A 274 -9.87 7.79 13.40
CA LYS A 274 -8.94 7.05 14.28
C LYS A 274 -9.57 5.78 14.85
N THR A 275 -8.73 4.79 15.15
CA THR A 275 -9.10 3.56 15.86
C THR A 275 -8.89 3.70 17.36
N ARG A 276 -9.40 2.74 18.14
CA ARG A 276 -9.17 2.58 19.60
C ARG A 276 -9.67 3.75 20.45
N HIS A 277 -10.77 4.37 20.04
CA HIS A 277 -11.48 5.35 20.84
C HIS A 277 -12.79 4.77 21.34
N THR A 278 -13.03 4.88 22.64
CA THR A 278 -14.29 4.44 23.25
C THR A 278 -15.42 5.40 22.91
N ASP A 279 -16.68 4.93 23.00
CA ASP A 279 -17.87 5.78 22.78
C ASP A 279 -17.84 7.03 23.68
N THR A 280 -17.35 6.88 24.91
CA THR A 280 -17.17 7.97 25.88
C THR A 280 -16.18 9.02 25.34
N GLN A 281 -15.01 8.61 24.86
CA GLN A 281 -14.00 9.51 24.30
C GLN A 281 -14.48 10.21 23.05
N ILE A 282 -15.23 9.48 22.19
CA ILE A 282 -15.86 10.04 21.01
C ILE A 282 -16.88 11.10 21.37
N ALA A 283 -17.74 10.81 22.35
CA ALA A 283 -18.77 11.74 22.80
C ALA A 283 -18.17 12.98 23.48
N ASP A 284 -17.07 12.84 24.25
CA ASP A 284 -16.33 13.98 24.80
C ASP A 284 -15.78 14.88 23.69
N TYR A 285 -15.17 14.29 22.66
CA TYR A 285 -14.66 15.04 21.51
C TYR A 285 -15.77 15.78 20.77
N VAL A 286 -16.88 15.10 20.46
CA VAL A 286 -18.01 15.69 19.72
C VAL A 286 -18.67 16.83 20.53
N SER A 287 -18.76 16.72 21.84
CA SER A 287 -19.43 17.72 22.68
C SER A 287 -18.79 19.11 22.62
N VAL A 288 -17.47 19.18 22.36
CA VAL A 288 -16.76 20.47 22.25
C VAL A 288 -16.87 21.13 20.86
N LEU A 289 -17.33 20.37 19.85
CA LEU A 289 -17.46 20.87 18.47
C LEU A 289 -18.68 21.80 18.29
N ARG A 290 -19.62 21.82 19.27
CA ARG A 290 -20.79 22.75 19.32
C ARG A 290 -21.63 22.76 18.05
N TRP A 291 -21.89 21.59 17.47
CA TRP A 291 -22.75 21.45 16.30
C TRP A 291 -24.20 21.85 16.61
N ASN A 292 -24.87 22.45 15.64
CA ASN A 292 -26.31 22.68 15.71
C ASN A 292 -27.09 21.36 15.75
N GLU A 293 -26.62 20.38 15.00
CA GLU A 293 -27.24 19.06 14.88
C GLU A 293 -26.15 17.99 14.68
N CYS A 294 -26.33 16.83 15.28
CA CYS A 294 -25.45 15.67 15.18
C CYS A 294 -26.23 14.48 14.61
N TYR A 295 -25.69 13.83 13.59
CA TYR A 295 -26.23 12.68 12.89
C TYR A 295 -25.33 11.45 13.10
N PRO A 296 -25.47 10.72 14.21
CA PRO A 296 -24.69 9.52 14.48
C PRO A 296 -25.23 8.30 13.74
N ASP A 297 -24.36 7.30 13.51
CA ASP A 297 -24.80 5.99 13.04
C ASP A 297 -25.75 5.35 14.07
N PRO A 298 -26.99 5.01 13.68
CA PRO A 298 -27.99 4.44 14.58
C PRO A 298 -27.65 3.03 15.06
N GLU A 299 -26.73 2.30 14.43
CA GLU A 299 -26.30 0.97 14.83
C GLU A 299 -25.54 0.97 16.15
N SER A 300 -24.91 2.09 16.54
CA SER A 300 -24.23 2.23 17.83
C SER A 300 -25.15 2.85 18.87
N ALA A 301 -26.05 2.07 19.43
CA ALA A 301 -26.99 2.55 20.47
C ALA A 301 -26.25 3.12 21.70
N SER A 302 -25.15 2.50 22.14
CA SER A 302 -24.32 2.98 23.26
C SER A 302 -23.68 4.35 22.95
N GLY A 303 -23.13 4.51 21.77
CA GLY A 303 -22.50 5.75 21.35
C GLY A 303 -23.52 6.89 21.23
N VAL A 304 -24.69 6.63 20.67
CA VAL A 304 -25.80 7.59 20.59
C VAL A 304 -26.24 8.06 21.97
N GLU A 305 -26.35 7.14 22.94
CA GLU A 305 -26.73 7.49 24.32
C GLU A 305 -25.65 8.33 25.02
N GLU A 306 -24.37 8.01 24.80
CA GLU A 306 -23.26 8.81 25.33
C GLU A 306 -23.25 10.24 24.77
N LEU A 307 -23.54 10.45 23.47
CA LEU A 307 -23.70 11.77 22.89
C LEU A 307 -24.84 12.56 23.56
N LYS A 308 -25.99 11.95 23.75
CA LYS A 308 -27.15 12.58 24.41
C LYS A 308 -26.84 12.98 25.84
N ARG A 309 -26.15 12.12 26.61
CA ARG A 309 -25.73 12.40 27.99
C ARG A 309 -24.83 13.63 28.09
N ARG A 310 -24.05 13.93 27.05
CA ARG A 310 -23.19 15.13 26.98
C ARG A 310 -23.88 16.36 26.39
N GLY A 311 -25.20 16.29 26.21
CA GLY A 311 -26.00 17.40 25.70
C GLY A 311 -25.82 17.69 24.21
N VAL A 312 -25.28 16.75 23.44
CA VAL A 312 -25.19 16.87 21.99
C VAL A 312 -26.60 16.77 21.39
N ASN A 313 -26.96 17.70 20.49
CA ASN A 313 -28.25 17.71 19.83
C ASN A 313 -28.32 16.63 18.74
N VAL A 314 -28.58 15.42 19.16
CA VAL A 314 -28.64 14.24 18.28
C VAL A 314 -29.95 14.23 17.48
N ARG A 315 -29.84 14.00 16.18
CA ARG A 315 -30.97 13.76 15.27
C ARG A 315 -31.07 12.27 14.95
N GLU A 316 -32.32 11.83 14.80
CA GLU A 316 -32.58 10.46 14.39
C GLU A 316 -32.18 10.25 12.92
N VAL A 317 -31.45 9.16 12.65
CA VAL A 317 -31.03 8.76 11.30
C VAL A 317 -31.77 7.49 10.95
N ILE A 318 -32.51 7.53 9.85
CA ILE A 318 -33.16 6.34 9.29
C ILE A 318 -32.26 5.79 8.18
N LYS A 319 -31.77 4.56 8.36
CA LYS A 319 -31.09 3.84 7.28
C LYS A 319 -32.15 3.22 6.37
N ASN A 320 -32.14 3.57 5.09
CA ASN A 320 -32.99 2.96 4.06
C ASN A 320 -32.34 1.67 3.55
#